data_5521b604eda990e064080ce1fff08d2b
#
_entry.id   5521b604eda990e064080ce1fff08d2b
#
_cell.length_a   1.000
_cell.length_b   1.000
_cell.length_c   1.000
_cell.angle_alpha   90.00
_cell.angle_beta   90.00
_cell.angle_gamma   90.00
#
_symmetry.space_group_name_H-M   'P 1'
#
loop_
_entity.id
_entity.type
_entity.pdbx_description
1 polymer ?
#
loop_
_entity_poly.entity_id
_entity_poly.type
_entity_poly.pdbx_seq_one_letter_code
_entity_poly.pdbx_strand_id
1 'polypeptide(L)'
;VGKTSVNKVYDPACGSGSLLLKSAKILGKDNVRNGFFGQELNLTTYNLCRINMFLHDIDYDKFDIACEDTLLTPMHWDDEPFEVIVSNPPYSVKWAGDDNAMLINDPRYSLAGVLAPKSKADFAFIMHSLAWLASNGTASIVCFPGILYRTGAEQKIRKYLIDNNFIDCIIQLPENLFFGTSIATCIMVL
;
A
#
# COMPACT_ATOMS: atom_id res chain seq x y z
N VAL A 1 13.22 4.96 8.62
CA VAL A 1 12.30 4.79 9.74
C VAL A 1 12.92 5.03 11.11
N GLY A 2 14.18 4.89 11.39
CA GLY A 2 14.85 5.25 12.66
C GLY A 2 14.29 4.61 13.96
N LYS A 3 13.27 3.77 13.88
CA LYS A 3 12.67 3.08 15.04
C LYS A 3 13.35 1.75 15.28
N THR A 4 13.53 1.39 16.55
CA THR A 4 14.06 0.09 16.97
C THR A 4 13.01 -1.01 16.97
N SER A 5 11.73 -0.67 17.07
CA SER A 5 10.61 -1.60 16.93
C SER A 5 9.38 -0.87 16.39
N VAL A 6 8.50 -1.61 15.73
CA VAL A 6 7.23 -1.13 15.18
C VAL A 6 6.08 -2.03 15.63
N ASN A 7 4.85 -1.54 15.56
CA ASN A 7 3.69 -2.36 15.91
C ASN A 7 3.43 -3.44 14.86
N LYS A 8 3.07 -3.02 13.65
CA LYS A 8 2.65 -3.87 12.53
C LYS A 8 3.25 -3.38 11.23
N VAL A 9 3.49 -4.30 10.29
CA VAL A 9 3.86 -3.99 8.90
C VAL A 9 2.71 -4.43 7.99
N TYR A 10 2.31 -3.59 7.04
CA TYR A 10 1.21 -3.87 6.12
C TYR A 10 1.60 -3.66 4.65
N ASP A 11 1.09 -4.54 3.79
CA ASP A 11 1.13 -4.39 2.33
C ASP A 11 -0.26 -4.62 1.73
N PRO A 12 -0.93 -3.58 1.24
CA PRO A 12 -2.28 -3.66 0.66
C PRO A 12 -2.37 -4.42 -0.68
N ALA A 13 -1.24 -4.76 -1.30
CA ALA A 13 -1.15 -5.52 -2.54
C ALA A 13 0.08 -6.43 -2.50
N CYS A 14 0.10 -7.33 -1.51
CA CYS A 14 1.33 -7.98 -1.05
C CYS A 14 1.95 -8.97 -2.05
N GLY A 15 1.23 -9.36 -3.08
CA GLY A 15 1.74 -10.31 -4.06
C GLY A 15 2.24 -11.59 -3.38
N SER A 16 3.46 -11.98 -3.68
CA SER A 16 4.13 -13.13 -3.04
C SER A 16 4.73 -12.85 -1.65
N GLY A 17 4.51 -11.65 -1.08
CA GLY A 17 5.01 -11.25 0.24
C GLY A 17 6.44 -10.71 0.25
N SER A 18 7.03 -10.40 -0.90
CA SER A 18 8.44 -10.01 -0.99
C SER A 18 8.78 -8.76 -0.17
N LEU A 19 7.90 -7.74 -0.14
CA LEU A 19 8.14 -6.52 0.64
C LEU A 19 7.96 -6.77 2.14
N LEU A 20 7.00 -7.59 2.55
CA LEU A 20 6.82 -8.00 3.95
C LEU A 20 8.06 -8.74 4.45
N LEU A 21 8.56 -9.72 3.69
CA LEU A 21 9.77 -10.47 4.03
C LEU A 21 11.03 -9.59 4.05
N LYS A 22 11.12 -8.64 3.13
CA LYS A 22 12.23 -7.68 3.12
C LYS A 22 12.17 -6.77 4.36
N SER A 23 10.97 -6.36 4.77
CA SER A 23 10.75 -5.58 5.99
C SER A 23 11.14 -6.39 7.23
N ALA A 24 10.76 -7.67 7.31
CA ALA A 24 11.16 -8.57 8.37
C ALA A 24 12.69 -8.70 8.49
N LYS A 25 13.38 -8.78 7.34
CA LYS A 25 14.84 -8.86 7.31
C LYS A 25 15.51 -7.56 7.77
N ILE A 26 14.96 -6.40 7.41
CA ILE A 26 15.56 -5.09 7.71
C ILE A 26 15.29 -4.66 9.15
N LEU A 27 14.06 -4.83 9.61
CA LEU A 27 13.64 -4.44 10.97
C LEU A 27 14.07 -5.48 12.03
N GLY A 28 14.23 -6.74 11.62
CA GLY A 28 14.25 -7.89 12.52
C GLY A 28 12.82 -8.33 12.86
N LYS A 29 12.50 -9.60 12.58
CA LYS A 29 11.12 -10.11 12.77
C LYS A 29 10.59 -9.91 14.20
N ASP A 30 11.45 -10.03 15.19
CA ASP A 30 11.12 -9.89 16.62
C ASP A 30 10.84 -8.42 17.02
N ASN A 31 11.26 -7.46 16.20
CA ASN A 31 11.02 -6.05 16.42
C ASN A 31 9.68 -5.58 15.80
N VAL A 32 8.95 -6.47 15.12
CA VAL A 32 7.58 -6.24 14.66
C VAL A 32 6.63 -6.90 15.65
N ARG A 33 6.10 -6.13 16.59
CA ARG A 33 5.41 -6.63 17.78
C ARG A 33 4.20 -7.50 17.46
N ASN A 34 3.33 -7.01 16.58
CA ASN A 34 2.04 -7.62 16.25
C ASN A 34 2.03 -8.30 14.87
N GLY A 35 3.20 -8.34 14.19
CA GLY A 35 3.40 -9.12 12.97
C GLY A 35 3.16 -8.39 11.65
N PHE A 36 2.99 -9.19 10.60
CA PHE A 36 2.95 -8.77 9.20
C PHE A 36 1.56 -9.02 8.61
N PHE A 37 1.01 -8.02 7.97
CA PHE A 37 -0.32 -8.05 7.39
C PHE A 37 -0.24 -7.81 5.90
N GLY A 38 -1.05 -8.53 5.13
CA GLY A 38 -1.08 -8.36 3.69
C GLY A 38 -2.45 -8.68 3.10
N GLN A 39 -2.73 -8.10 1.95
CA GLN A 39 -3.92 -8.41 1.21
C GLN A 39 -3.59 -8.62 -0.26
N GLU A 40 -4.15 -9.67 -0.87
CA GLU A 40 -3.89 -10.07 -2.25
C GLU A 40 -5.18 -10.59 -2.90
N LEU A 41 -5.50 -10.08 -4.07
CA LEU A 41 -6.71 -10.45 -4.78
C LEU A 41 -6.63 -11.84 -5.41
N ASN A 42 -5.45 -12.23 -5.91
CA ASN A 42 -5.25 -13.48 -6.61
C ASN A 42 -5.00 -14.65 -5.64
N LEU A 43 -5.87 -15.64 -5.63
CA LEU A 43 -5.80 -16.79 -4.73
C LEU A 43 -4.47 -17.56 -4.83
N THR A 44 -3.92 -17.72 -6.02
CA THR A 44 -2.65 -18.45 -6.22
C THR A 44 -1.49 -17.67 -5.60
N THR A 45 -1.45 -16.37 -5.84
CA THR A 45 -0.42 -15.46 -5.30
C THR A 45 -0.57 -15.30 -3.78
N TYR A 46 -1.81 -15.23 -3.26
CA TYR A 46 -2.11 -15.27 -1.83
C TYR A 46 -1.53 -16.53 -1.16
N ASN A 47 -1.77 -17.72 -1.73
CA ASN A 47 -1.23 -18.96 -1.19
C ASN A 47 0.31 -18.98 -1.25
N LEU A 48 0.89 -18.45 -2.33
CA LEU A 48 2.35 -18.32 -2.46
C LEU A 48 2.92 -17.39 -1.39
N CYS A 49 2.26 -16.27 -1.10
CA CYS A 49 2.67 -15.37 -0.02
C CYS A 49 2.75 -16.12 1.32
N ARG A 50 1.69 -16.84 1.70
CA ARG A 50 1.64 -17.60 2.96
C ARG A 50 2.74 -18.66 3.03
N ILE A 51 2.97 -19.39 1.94
CA ILE A 51 4.06 -20.37 1.86
C ILE A 51 5.41 -19.67 2.05
N ASN A 52 5.62 -18.53 1.40
CA ASN A 52 6.85 -17.76 1.53
C ASN A 52 7.09 -17.27 2.97
N MET A 53 6.04 -16.81 3.67
CA MET A 53 6.16 -16.42 5.08
C MET A 53 6.71 -17.59 5.93
N PHE A 54 6.16 -18.80 5.78
CA PHE A 54 6.66 -20.01 6.47
C PHE A 54 8.09 -20.37 6.08
N LEU A 55 8.42 -20.34 4.79
CA LEU A 55 9.77 -20.67 4.30
C LEU A 55 10.85 -19.70 4.78
N HIS A 56 10.44 -18.51 5.24
CA HIS A 56 11.34 -17.51 5.80
C HIS A 56 11.21 -17.37 7.32
N ASP A 57 10.74 -18.42 7.99
CA ASP A 57 10.67 -18.54 9.45
C ASP A 57 9.82 -17.42 10.11
N ILE A 58 8.75 -16.98 9.45
CA ILE A 58 7.72 -16.16 10.09
C ILE A 58 6.65 -17.10 10.63
N ASP A 59 6.46 -17.09 11.94
CA ASP A 59 5.49 -17.96 12.60
C ASP A 59 4.05 -17.62 12.18
N TYR A 60 3.16 -18.61 12.20
CA TYR A 60 1.80 -18.46 11.72
C TYR A 60 0.98 -17.42 12.48
N ASP A 61 1.30 -17.18 13.75
CA ASP A 61 0.69 -16.16 14.61
C ASP A 61 1.32 -14.76 14.44
N LYS A 62 2.35 -14.66 13.59
CA LYS A 62 3.06 -13.42 13.27
C LYS A 62 2.75 -12.88 11.89
N PHE A 63 1.84 -13.46 11.15
CA PHE A 63 1.34 -12.87 9.91
C PHE A 63 -0.13 -13.19 9.68
N ASP A 64 -0.81 -12.25 9.05
CA ASP A 64 -2.17 -12.41 8.58
C ASP A 64 -2.27 -11.89 7.13
N ILE A 65 -2.54 -12.80 6.20
CA ILE A 65 -2.70 -12.50 4.78
C ILE A 65 -4.14 -12.81 4.39
N ALA A 66 -4.86 -11.83 3.85
CA ALA A 66 -6.22 -11.97 3.38
C ALA A 66 -6.29 -12.09 1.85
N CYS A 67 -7.24 -12.89 1.36
CA CYS A 67 -7.49 -13.05 -0.08
C CYS A 67 -8.77 -12.31 -0.46
N GLU A 68 -8.66 -10.99 -0.68
CA GLU A 68 -9.79 -10.12 -0.99
C GLU A 68 -9.33 -8.84 -1.71
N ASP A 69 -10.28 -8.14 -2.35
CA ASP A 69 -10.02 -6.83 -2.95
C ASP A 69 -9.84 -5.76 -1.86
N THR A 70 -8.63 -5.29 -1.68
CA THR A 70 -8.26 -4.27 -0.70
C THR A 70 -9.07 -2.97 -0.83
N LEU A 71 -9.36 -2.57 -2.05
CA LEU A 71 -10.04 -1.30 -2.30
C LEU A 71 -11.55 -1.37 -1.98
N LEU A 72 -12.14 -2.57 -2.08
CA LEU A 72 -13.56 -2.79 -1.83
C LEU A 72 -13.84 -3.44 -0.47
N THR A 73 -13.02 -4.41 -0.10
CA THR A 73 -13.21 -5.25 1.10
C THR A 73 -11.92 -5.33 1.91
N PRO A 74 -11.54 -4.24 2.58
CA PRO A 74 -10.34 -4.21 3.43
C PRO A 74 -10.54 -5.07 4.67
N MET A 75 -9.59 -5.98 4.96
CA MET A 75 -9.75 -7.03 5.97
C MET A 75 -8.99 -6.78 7.28
N HIS A 76 -7.99 -5.90 7.29
CA HIS A 76 -7.06 -5.78 8.42
C HIS A 76 -7.25 -4.49 9.24
N TRP A 77 -8.38 -3.80 9.07
CA TRP A 77 -8.67 -2.63 9.89
C TRP A 77 -9.00 -3.07 11.33
N ASP A 78 -8.32 -2.44 12.27
CA ASP A 78 -8.63 -2.45 13.69
C ASP A 78 -8.38 -1.05 14.28
N ASP A 79 -8.51 -0.87 15.59
CA ASP A 79 -8.31 0.42 16.25
C ASP A 79 -6.81 0.82 16.38
N GLU A 80 -5.90 -0.04 15.92
CA GLU A 80 -4.46 0.23 15.93
C GLU A 80 -3.93 0.38 14.49
N PRO A 81 -3.72 1.62 13.98
CA PRO A 81 -3.15 1.86 12.65
C PRO A 81 -1.74 1.30 12.50
N PHE A 82 -1.31 1.11 11.24
CA PHE A 82 0.00 0.54 10.90
C PHE A 82 1.12 1.57 11.02
N GLU A 83 2.19 1.26 11.75
CA GLU A 83 3.37 2.13 11.79
C GLU A 83 4.25 2.00 10.54
N VAL A 84 4.13 0.89 9.81
CA VAL A 84 4.86 0.67 8.55
C VAL A 84 3.92 0.13 7.49
N ILE A 85 3.86 0.83 6.36
CA ILE A 85 3.18 0.36 5.16
C ILE A 85 4.20 0.33 4.01
N VAL A 86 4.30 -0.80 3.33
CA VAL A 86 5.15 -0.97 2.15
C VAL A 86 4.30 -1.56 1.04
N SER A 87 4.36 -1.00 -0.16
CA SER A 87 3.55 -1.53 -1.24
C SER A 87 4.16 -1.29 -2.62
N ASN A 88 3.96 -2.25 -3.50
CA ASN A 88 4.14 -2.11 -4.93
C ASN A 88 2.84 -2.54 -5.62
N PRO A 89 1.80 -1.69 -5.55
CA PRO A 89 0.49 -2.02 -6.09
C PRO A 89 0.52 -2.09 -7.62
N PRO A 90 -0.44 -2.78 -8.25
CA PRO A 90 -0.52 -2.85 -9.71
C PRO A 90 -0.76 -1.45 -10.30
N TYR A 91 0.04 -1.07 -11.31
CA TYR A 91 -0.05 0.27 -11.92
C TYR A 91 -1.22 0.39 -12.88
N SER A 92 -1.96 1.50 -12.76
CA SER A 92 -3.01 1.90 -13.71
C SER A 92 -4.05 0.80 -13.99
N VAL A 93 -4.40 0.01 -12.99
CA VAL A 93 -5.45 -1.00 -13.11
C VAL A 93 -6.83 -0.38 -12.93
N LYS A 94 -7.83 -1.02 -13.52
CA LYS A 94 -9.24 -0.66 -13.31
C LYS A 94 -9.70 -1.10 -11.93
N TRP A 95 -10.58 -0.31 -11.33
CA TRP A 95 -11.25 -0.62 -10.07
C TRP A 95 -12.69 -0.10 -10.10
N ALA A 96 -13.47 -0.30 -9.03
CA ALA A 96 -14.88 0.13 -8.99
C ALA A 96 -15.01 1.66 -9.13
N GLY A 97 -14.15 2.43 -8.45
CA GLY A 97 -14.12 3.88 -8.56
C GLY A 97 -15.50 4.52 -8.37
N ASP A 98 -15.82 5.47 -9.24
CA ASP A 98 -17.08 6.22 -9.26
C ASP A 98 -18.31 5.41 -9.74
N ASP A 99 -18.12 4.18 -10.23
CA ASP A 99 -19.24 3.27 -10.51
C ASP A 99 -19.91 2.75 -9.21
N ASN A 100 -19.21 2.83 -8.06
CA ASN A 100 -19.75 2.49 -6.76
C ASN A 100 -19.96 3.74 -5.90
N ALA A 101 -21.20 4.20 -5.85
CA ALA A 101 -21.58 5.41 -5.12
C ALA A 101 -21.28 5.38 -3.61
N MET A 102 -21.12 4.19 -3.02
CA MET A 102 -20.79 4.07 -1.59
C MET A 102 -19.33 4.46 -1.31
N LEU A 103 -18.43 4.29 -2.28
CA LEU A 103 -17.00 4.59 -2.10
C LEU A 103 -16.72 6.08 -1.87
N ILE A 104 -17.58 6.99 -2.36
CA ILE A 104 -17.39 8.43 -2.13
C ILE A 104 -17.57 8.80 -0.64
N ASN A 105 -18.28 7.98 0.11
CA ASN A 105 -18.49 8.16 1.55
C ASN A 105 -17.57 7.27 2.39
N ASP A 106 -16.75 6.43 1.75
CA ASP A 106 -15.76 5.61 2.45
C ASP A 106 -14.70 6.54 3.09
N PRO A 107 -14.46 6.43 4.40
CA PRO A 107 -13.52 7.32 5.10
C PRO A 107 -12.10 7.27 4.54
N ARG A 108 -11.72 6.19 3.85
CA ARG A 108 -10.42 6.10 3.17
C ARG A 108 -10.29 7.07 2.01
N TYR A 109 -11.39 7.39 1.31
CA TYR A 109 -11.39 8.17 0.06
C TYR A 109 -12.08 9.53 0.17
N SER A 110 -13.04 9.67 1.09
CA SER A 110 -13.93 10.85 1.18
C SER A 110 -13.18 12.16 1.45
N LEU A 111 -12.04 12.10 2.15
CA LEU A 111 -11.27 13.29 2.56
C LEU A 111 -10.73 14.11 1.39
N ALA A 112 -10.45 13.48 0.26
CA ALA A 112 -10.01 14.19 -0.96
C ALA A 112 -11.19 14.82 -1.73
N GLY A 113 -12.44 14.54 -1.37
CA GLY A 113 -13.66 15.02 -2.02
C GLY A 113 -13.89 14.49 -3.43
N VAL A 114 -13.07 13.53 -3.89
CA VAL A 114 -13.15 12.93 -5.22
C VAL A 114 -12.50 11.55 -5.17
N LEU A 115 -13.07 10.59 -5.91
CA LEU A 115 -12.49 9.27 -6.08
C LEU A 115 -11.40 9.27 -7.17
N ALA A 116 -10.43 8.37 -7.04
CA ALA A 116 -9.51 8.06 -8.13
C ALA A 116 -10.31 7.59 -9.36
N PRO A 117 -9.85 7.89 -10.60
CA PRO A 117 -10.55 7.47 -11.80
C PRO A 117 -10.71 5.94 -11.83
N LYS A 118 -11.89 5.43 -12.22
CA LYS A 118 -12.14 3.98 -12.33
C LYS A 118 -11.16 3.24 -13.25
N SER A 119 -10.54 3.96 -14.17
CA SER A 119 -9.53 3.39 -15.07
C SER A 119 -8.14 3.25 -14.44
N LYS A 120 -7.90 3.82 -13.25
CA LYS A 120 -6.57 3.92 -12.61
C LYS A 120 -6.69 3.96 -11.09
N ALA A 121 -6.44 2.83 -10.46
CA ALA A 121 -6.51 2.66 -9.01
C ALA A 121 -5.32 3.23 -8.24
N ASP A 122 -4.31 3.81 -8.92
CA ASP A 122 -3.05 4.25 -8.30
C ASP A 122 -3.31 5.08 -7.03
N PHE A 123 -4.10 6.16 -7.13
CA PHE A 123 -4.43 6.98 -5.97
C PHE A 123 -5.40 6.33 -4.98
N ALA A 124 -6.17 5.32 -5.37
CA ALA A 124 -6.99 4.58 -4.43
C ALA A 124 -6.12 3.77 -3.44
N PHE A 125 -5.06 3.13 -3.91
CA PHE A 125 -4.08 2.46 -3.04
C PHE A 125 -3.33 3.45 -2.14
N ILE A 126 -2.96 4.63 -2.67
CA ILE A 126 -2.30 5.68 -1.88
C ILE A 126 -3.23 6.18 -0.76
N MET A 127 -4.47 6.50 -1.09
CA MET A 127 -5.45 6.99 -0.10
C MET A 127 -5.82 5.92 0.93
N HIS A 128 -5.97 4.65 0.51
CA HIS A 128 -6.15 3.53 1.43
C HIS A 128 -4.97 3.41 2.40
N SER A 129 -3.74 3.46 1.89
CA SER A 129 -2.53 3.38 2.72
C SER A 129 -2.45 4.54 3.70
N LEU A 130 -2.72 5.77 3.26
CA LEU A 130 -2.75 6.95 4.12
C LEU A 130 -3.79 6.83 5.23
N ALA A 131 -5.00 6.35 4.91
CA ALA A 131 -6.08 6.21 5.89
C ALA A 131 -5.76 5.20 7.00
N TRP A 132 -4.92 4.21 6.70
CA TRP A 132 -4.54 3.15 7.64
C TRP A 132 -3.15 3.38 8.28
N LEU A 133 -2.48 4.45 7.91
CA LEU A 133 -1.18 4.81 8.46
C LEU A 133 -1.32 5.44 9.85
N ALA A 134 -0.50 4.98 10.79
CA ALA A 134 -0.41 5.60 12.10
C ALA A 134 0.17 7.03 12.00
N SER A 135 -0.21 7.91 12.91
CA SER A 135 0.28 9.30 12.93
C SER A 135 1.80 9.43 13.06
N ASN A 136 2.45 8.42 13.59
CA ASN A 136 3.90 8.28 13.70
C ASN A 136 4.48 7.24 12.72
N GLY A 137 3.66 6.78 11.77
CA GLY A 137 4.01 5.77 10.78
C GLY A 137 4.70 6.32 9.55
N THR A 138 5.16 5.41 8.70
CA THR A 138 5.73 5.73 7.39
C THR A 138 5.19 4.75 6.36
N ALA A 139 4.65 5.26 5.27
CA ALA A 139 4.26 4.46 4.11
C ALA A 139 5.22 4.70 2.94
N SER A 140 5.68 3.63 2.31
CA SER A 140 6.53 3.66 1.12
C SER A 140 5.87 2.90 -0.01
N ILE A 141 5.39 3.63 -1.02
CA ILE A 141 4.55 3.08 -2.09
C ILE A 141 5.25 3.29 -3.43
N VAL A 142 5.51 2.19 -4.15
CA VAL A 142 6.04 2.26 -5.51
C VAL A 142 4.92 2.72 -6.45
N CYS A 143 5.21 3.74 -7.22
CA CYS A 143 4.22 4.41 -8.05
C CYS A 143 4.69 4.56 -9.50
N PHE A 144 3.72 4.52 -10.42
CA PHE A 144 3.93 4.97 -11.78
C PHE A 144 4.08 6.51 -11.81
N PRO A 145 5.08 7.08 -12.51
CA PRO A 145 5.35 8.53 -12.45
C PRO A 145 4.20 9.40 -12.95
N GLY A 146 3.24 8.84 -13.68
CA GLY A 146 2.03 9.53 -14.11
C GLY A 146 1.23 10.17 -12.97
N ILE A 147 1.32 9.62 -11.75
CA ILE A 147 0.65 10.22 -10.59
C ILE A 147 1.13 11.65 -10.29
N LEU A 148 2.33 12.02 -10.73
CA LEU A 148 2.93 13.33 -10.46
C LEU A 148 2.41 14.44 -11.37
N TYR A 149 1.88 14.11 -12.56
CA TYR A 149 1.52 15.14 -13.56
C TYR A 149 0.11 15.00 -14.16
N ARG A 150 -0.58 13.86 -13.97
CA ARG A 150 -1.94 13.68 -14.51
C ARG A 150 -2.91 14.71 -13.91
N THR A 151 -3.91 15.10 -14.70
CA THR A 151 -4.93 16.10 -14.35
C THR A 151 -6.24 15.45 -13.86
N GLY A 152 -7.29 16.27 -13.66
CA GLY A 152 -8.60 15.79 -13.26
C GLY A 152 -8.68 15.35 -11.81
N ALA A 153 -9.28 14.19 -11.54
CA ALA A 153 -9.45 13.66 -10.19
C ALA A 153 -8.11 13.40 -9.50
N GLU A 154 -7.12 12.85 -10.23
CA GLU A 154 -5.79 12.57 -9.69
C GLU A 154 -5.07 13.87 -9.25
N GLN A 155 -5.26 14.97 -9.96
CA GLN A 155 -4.74 16.29 -9.56
C GLN A 155 -5.36 16.78 -8.25
N LYS A 156 -6.66 16.57 -8.05
CA LYS A 156 -7.37 16.96 -6.82
C LYS A 156 -6.88 16.17 -5.62
N ILE A 157 -6.74 14.85 -5.79
CA ILE A 157 -6.20 13.98 -4.72
C ILE A 157 -4.76 14.37 -4.39
N ARG A 158 -3.91 14.56 -5.40
CA ARG A 158 -2.53 15.02 -5.21
C ARG A 158 -2.46 16.37 -4.49
N LYS A 159 -3.34 17.32 -4.86
CA LYS A 159 -3.45 18.60 -4.16
C LYS A 159 -3.81 18.42 -2.69
N TYR A 160 -4.79 17.55 -2.38
CA TYR A 160 -5.15 17.21 -1.01
C TYR A 160 -3.96 16.67 -0.22
N LEU A 161 -3.19 15.75 -0.79
CA LEU A 161 -2.00 15.18 -0.14
C LEU A 161 -0.93 16.23 0.14
N ILE A 162 -0.69 17.16 -0.79
CA ILE A 162 0.29 18.25 -0.66
C ILE A 162 -0.17 19.30 0.35
N ASP A 163 -1.40 19.77 0.24
CA ASP A 163 -1.94 20.82 1.11
C ASP A 163 -1.97 20.41 2.60
N ASN A 164 -2.06 19.11 2.86
CA ASN A 164 -2.06 18.55 4.22
C ASN A 164 -0.68 18.00 4.67
N ASN A 165 0.37 18.22 3.88
CA ASN A 165 1.73 17.77 4.18
C ASN A 165 1.86 16.26 4.42
N PHE A 166 1.09 15.44 3.70
CA PHE A 166 1.16 13.98 3.82
C PHE A 166 2.33 13.37 3.04
N ILE A 167 2.88 14.08 2.06
CA ILE A 167 4.02 13.61 1.27
C ILE A 167 5.32 14.08 1.92
N ASP A 168 6.11 13.13 2.42
CA ASP A 168 7.45 13.40 2.95
C ASP A 168 8.46 13.60 1.82
N CYS A 169 8.56 12.63 0.90
CA CYS A 169 9.42 12.76 -0.27
C CYS A 169 8.98 11.87 -1.45
N ILE A 170 9.54 12.18 -2.61
CA ILE A 170 9.44 11.34 -3.83
C ILE A 170 10.84 10.91 -4.23
N ILE A 171 11.08 9.60 -4.32
CA ILE A 171 12.36 9.02 -4.72
C ILE A 171 12.21 8.46 -6.13
N GLN A 172 12.89 9.04 -7.10
CA GLN A 172 12.92 8.50 -8.46
C GLN A 172 13.80 7.26 -8.52
N LEU A 173 13.29 6.21 -9.17
CA LEU A 173 14.01 4.97 -9.43
C LEU A 173 14.55 4.95 -10.86
N PRO A 174 15.64 4.21 -11.12
CA PRO A 174 16.18 4.09 -12.48
C PRO A 174 15.21 3.35 -13.40
N GLU A 175 15.38 3.55 -14.70
CA GLU A 175 14.69 2.76 -15.74
C GLU A 175 15.08 1.28 -15.68
N ASN A 176 14.25 0.42 -16.23
CA ASN A 176 14.49 -1.03 -16.33
C ASN A 176 14.73 -1.73 -14.97
N LEU A 177 14.29 -1.15 -13.85
CA LEU A 177 14.45 -1.76 -12.53
C LEU A 177 13.47 -2.93 -12.31
N PHE A 178 12.28 -2.82 -12.86
CA PHE A 178 11.23 -3.84 -12.68
C PHE A 178 11.06 -4.70 -13.93
N PHE A 179 10.87 -6.00 -13.71
CA PHE A 179 10.61 -6.93 -14.80
C PHE A 179 9.34 -6.53 -15.59
N GLY A 180 9.42 -6.57 -16.92
CA GLY A 180 8.29 -6.28 -17.81
C GLY A 180 7.98 -4.80 -18.06
N THR A 181 8.78 -3.85 -17.52
CA THR A 181 8.63 -2.42 -17.83
C THR A 181 9.98 -1.74 -17.94
N SER A 182 10.13 -0.88 -18.96
CA SER A 182 11.29 0.02 -19.10
C SER A 182 11.10 1.38 -18.43
N ILE A 183 9.91 1.62 -17.85
CA ILE A 183 9.54 2.93 -17.32
C ILE A 183 10.21 3.14 -15.96
N ALA A 184 10.87 4.29 -15.79
CA ALA A 184 11.33 4.75 -14.50
C ALA A 184 10.13 4.95 -13.58
N THR A 185 10.08 4.24 -12.46
CA THR A 185 9.06 4.39 -11.43
C THR A 185 9.54 5.34 -10.35
N CYS A 186 8.70 5.63 -9.37
CA CYS A 186 9.12 6.39 -8.18
C CYS A 186 8.55 5.74 -6.91
N ILE A 187 9.14 6.07 -5.78
CA ILE A 187 8.59 5.74 -4.47
C ILE A 187 8.01 7.03 -3.89
N MET A 188 6.73 7.01 -3.52
CA MET A 188 6.12 8.05 -2.71
C MET A 188 6.23 7.63 -1.24
N VAL A 189 6.75 8.52 -0.42
CA VAL A 189 6.84 8.35 1.04
C VAL A 189 5.85 9.28 1.70
N LEU A 190 5.00 8.71 2.56
CA LEU A 190 3.99 9.41 3.35
C LEU A 190 4.33 9.31 4.84
#